data_8722786e965606660bf75acbd88df3ed
#
_entry.id   8722786e965606660bf75acbd88df3ed
#
_cell.length_a   1.000
_cell.length_b   1.000
_cell.length_c   1.000
_cell.angle_alpha   90.00
_cell.angle_beta   90.00
_cell.angle_gamma   90.00
#
_symmetry.space_group_name_H-M   'P 1'
#
loop_
_entity.id
_entity.type
_entity.pdbx_description
1 polymer ?
#
loop_
_entity_poly.entity_id
_entity_poly.type
_entity_poly.pdbx_seq_one_letter_code
_entity_poly.pdbx_strand_id
1 'polypeptide(L)'
;MTVIDSHSHLFLEEFSSDLPQVIERARMAGVSHIFMPNIDSSTVTPLLEVCNQYKGYCFPMIGLHPTSVNGTYKHELQEISRQLKENETYVAVGEVGMDLYWDQTFLDEQIEAFKFQIELALQYNLPIVIHCRDAFSYIYKVLKEYEGSSLKGIFHSF
;
A
#
# COMPACT_ATOMS: atom_id res chain seq x y z
N MET A 1 -2.38 25.75 -8.26
CA MET A 1 -2.63 24.95 -7.03
C MET A 1 -1.83 23.65 -7.21
N THR A 2 -1.01 23.28 -6.26
CA THR A 2 -0.25 22.02 -6.32
C THR A 2 -1.11 20.93 -5.69
N VAL A 3 -1.29 19.81 -6.39
CA VAL A 3 -2.09 18.66 -5.95
C VAL A 3 -1.15 17.46 -5.79
N ILE A 4 -1.43 16.63 -4.82
CA ILE A 4 -0.76 15.33 -4.64
C ILE A 4 -1.82 14.24 -4.80
N ASP A 5 -1.55 13.29 -5.68
CA ASP A 5 -2.32 12.04 -5.75
C ASP A 5 -1.75 11.07 -4.71
N SER A 6 -2.51 10.86 -3.64
CA SER A 6 -2.06 10.05 -2.52
C SER A 6 -2.25 8.53 -2.73
N HIS A 7 -2.92 8.11 -3.82
CA HIS A 7 -3.24 6.70 -4.04
C HIS A 7 -3.62 6.40 -5.50
N SER A 8 -2.73 5.78 -6.23
CA SER A 8 -2.93 5.37 -7.64
C SER A 8 -2.18 4.10 -7.96
N HIS A 9 -2.77 3.19 -8.73
CA HIS A 9 -2.16 1.93 -9.16
C HIS A 9 -1.76 1.98 -10.65
N LEU A 10 -0.99 3.01 -11.06
CA LEU A 10 -0.62 3.23 -12.45
C LEU A 10 0.30 2.15 -13.06
N PHE A 11 0.76 1.21 -12.25
CA PHE A 11 1.54 0.04 -12.68
C PHE A 11 0.68 -1.12 -13.18
N LEU A 12 -0.64 -1.04 -13.05
CA LEU A 12 -1.54 -2.08 -13.53
C LEU A 12 -1.63 -2.10 -15.06
N GLU A 13 -1.94 -3.28 -15.60
CA GLU A 13 -1.97 -3.54 -17.05
C GLU A 13 -2.90 -2.59 -17.80
N GLU A 14 -3.98 -2.12 -17.16
CA GLU A 14 -4.94 -1.17 -17.74
C GLU A 14 -4.28 0.13 -18.21
N PHE A 15 -3.15 0.51 -17.61
CA PHE A 15 -2.41 1.72 -17.97
C PHE A 15 -1.25 1.47 -18.95
N SER A 16 -0.94 0.21 -19.27
CA SER A 16 0.26 -0.14 -20.07
C SER A 16 0.30 0.52 -21.44
N SER A 17 -0.88 0.74 -22.06
CA SER A 17 -0.98 1.29 -23.42
C SER A 17 -0.84 2.82 -23.48
N ASP A 18 -1.17 3.54 -22.40
CA ASP A 18 -1.21 5.02 -22.40
C ASP A 18 -0.61 5.69 -21.15
N LEU A 19 0.18 4.96 -20.36
CA LEU A 19 0.81 5.46 -19.14
C LEU A 19 1.53 6.81 -19.33
N PRO A 20 2.34 7.03 -20.40
CA PRO A 20 2.96 8.34 -20.60
C PRO A 20 1.97 9.47 -20.76
N GLN A 21 0.85 9.23 -21.44
CA GLN A 21 -0.21 10.21 -21.62
C GLN A 21 -0.99 10.47 -20.32
N VAL A 22 -1.20 9.44 -19.48
CA VAL A 22 -1.81 9.58 -18.14
C VAL A 22 -0.94 10.49 -17.29
N ILE A 23 0.37 10.23 -17.21
CA ILE A 23 1.33 11.04 -16.46
C ILE A 23 1.36 12.48 -16.96
N GLU A 24 1.36 12.70 -18.27
CA GLU A 24 1.36 14.04 -18.84
C GLU A 24 0.06 14.81 -18.49
N ARG A 25 -1.10 14.17 -18.60
CA ARG A 25 -2.38 14.78 -18.17
C ARG A 25 -2.38 15.14 -16.69
N ALA A 26 -1.83 14.26 -15.83
CA ALA A 26 -1.71 14.52 -14.40
C ALA A 26 -0.83 15.76 -14.12
N ARG A 27 0.32 15.87 -14.79
CA ARG A 27 1.22 17.04 -14.69
C ARG A 27 0.52 18.31 -15.14
N MET A 28 -0.17 18.29 -16.28
CA MET A 28 -0.93 19.42 -16.80
C MET A 28 -2.06 19.83 -15.85
N ALA A 29 -2.66 18.89 -15.14
CA ALA A 29 -3.69 19.15 -14.11
C ALA A 29 -3.09 19.68 -12.78
N GLY A 30 -1.76 19.79 -12.66
CA GLY A 30 -1.08 20.33 -11.49
C GLY A 30 -0.78 19.29 -10.41
N VAL A 31 -0.86 17.98 -10.74
CA VAL A 31 -0.39 16.91 -9.85
C VAL A 31 1.13 16.95 -9.81
N SER A 32 1.70 17.07 -8.62
CA SER A 32 3.15 17.17 -8.41
C SER A 32 3.80 15.87 -8.00
N HIS A 33 3.04 15.00 -7.33
CA HIS A 33 3.50 13.72 -6.81
C HIS A 33 2.37 12.69 -6.89
N ILE A 34 2.72 11.44 -7.17
CA ILE A 34 1.80 10.30 -7.16
C ILE A 34 2.37 9.22 -6.25
N PHE A 35 1.61 8.82 -5.24
CA PHE A 35 1.96 7.72 -4.37
C PHE A 35 1.25 6.45 -4.84
N MET A 36 2.01 5.37 -5.00
CA MET A 36 1.52 4.12 -5.57
C MET A 36 1.68 2.97 -4.58
N PRO A 37 0.58 2.52 -3.97
CA PRO A 37 0.60 1.38 -3.06
C PRO A 37 0.66 0.05 -3.82
N ASN A 38 1.40 -0.91 -3.24
CA ASN A 38 1.47 -2.26 -3.72
C ASN A 38 0.18 -3.05 -3.44
N ILE A 39 -0.03 -4.15 -4.14
CA ILE A 39 -1.15 -5.07 -3.92
C ILE A 39 -0.64 -6.38 -3.30
N ASP A 40 0.31 -7.05 -3.96
CA ASP A 40 0.93 -8.31 -3.53
C ASP A 40 2.32 -8.48 -4.18
N SER A 41 2.97 -9.62 -3.98
CA SER A 41 4.32 -9.87 -4.53
C SER A 41 4.40 -9.78 -6.05
N SER A 42 3.32 -10.09 -6.76
CA SER A 42 3.28 -10.05 -8.23
C SER A 42 3.36 -8.63 -8.79
N THR A 43 2.94 -7.63 -8.01
CA THR A 43 2.88 -6.23 -8.42
C THR A 43 4.12 -5.42 -8.03
N VAL A 44 5.05 -5.98 -7.26
CA VAL A 44 6.28 -5.29 -6.82
C VAL A 44 7.14 -4.83 -7.99
N THR A 45 7.43 -5.73 -8.92
CA THR A 45 8.29 -5.41 -10.08
C THR A 45 7.68 -4.30 -10.95
N PRO A 46 6.44 -4.42 -11.46
CA PRO A 46 5.85 -3.36 -12.28
C PRO A 46 5.71 -2.03 -11.52
N LEU A 47 5.41 -2.05 -10.22
CA LEU A 47 5.38 -0.85 -9.39
C LEU A 47 6.73 -0.13 -9.39
N LEU A 48 7.82 -0.86 -9.13
CA LEU A 48 9.16 -0.30 -9.08
C LEU A 48 9.63 0.20 -10.46
N GLU A 49 9.28 -0.49 -11.54
CA GLU A 49 9.58 -0.07 -12.90
C GLU A 49 8.95 1.29 -13.21
N VAL A 50 7.66 1.49 -12.92
CA VAL A 50 6.99 2.78 -13.11
C VAL A 50 7.61 3.87 -12.23
N CYS A 51 7.90 3.58 -10.95
CA CYS A 51 8.53 4.55 -10.06
C CYS A 51 9.93 4.94 -10.52
N ASN A 52 10.70 4.01 -11.06
CA ASN A 52 12.03 4.29 -11.61
C ASN A 52 11.95 5.12 -12.90
N GLN A 53 10.99 4.80 -13.78
CA GLN A 53 10.76 5.56 -15.02
C GLN A 53 10.35 7.02 -14.73
N TYR A 54 9.55 7.23 -13.68
CA TYR A 54 9.06 8.56 -13.29
C TYR A 54 9.64 9.01 -11.95
N LYS A 55 10.94 8.80 -11.77
CA LYS A 55 11.66 9.12 -10.52
C LYS A 55 11.47 10.57 -10.09
N GLY A 56 11.15 10.77 -8.80
CA GLY A 56 10.86 12.09 -8.24
C GLY A 56 9.43 12.58 -8.50
N TYR A 57 8.62 11.79 -9.22
CA TYR A 57 7.20 12.06 -9.47
C TYR A 57 6.30 10.95 -8.94
N CYS A 58 6.67 9.68 -9.17
CA CYS A 58 6.00 8.50 -8.64
C CYS A 58 6.79 7.90 -7.47
N PHE A 59 6.08 7.56 -6.38
CA PHE A 59 6.67 7.08 -5.14
C PHE A 59 6.03 5.75 -4.73
N PRO A 60 6.82 4.68 -4.56
CA PRO A 60 6.29 3.36 -4.23
C PRO A 60 5.97 3.24 -2.75
N MET A 61 4.89 2.54 -2.44
CA MET A 61 4.58 2.01 -1.12
C MET A 61 4.51 0.49 -1.20
N ILE A 62 4.88 -0.21 -0.14
CA ILE A 62 4.94 -1.68 -0.12
C ILE A 62 3.97 -2.24 0.89
N GLY A 63 3.16 -3.23 0.51
CA GLY A 63 2.20 -3.87 1.39
C GLY A 63 1.49 -5.04 0.73
N LEU A 64 0.86 -5.86 1.54
CA LEU A 64 -0.09 -6.89 1.11
C LEU A 64 -1.50 -6.35 1.31
N HIS A 65 -2.19 -6.13 0.20
CA HIS A 65 -3.58 -5.68 0.20
C HIS A 65 -4.50 -6.76 0.81
N PRO A 66 -5.49 -6.41 1.64
CA PRO A 66 -6.33 -7.40 2.32
C PRO A 66 -7.07 -8.35 1.39
N THR A 67 -7.46 -7.93 0.18
CA THR A 67 -8.11 -8.81 -0.79
C THR A 67 -7.18 -9.87 -1.39
N SER A 68 -5.84 -9.70 -1.25
CA SER A 68 -4.84 -10.70 -1.66
C SER A 68 -4.45 -11.64 -0.51
N VAL A 69 -4.99 -11.44 0.70
CA VAL A 69 -4.77 -12.35 1.84
C VAL A 69 -5.54 -13.66 1.60
N ASN A 70 -4.81 -14.76 1.61
CA ASN A 70 -5.30 -16.12 1.40
C ASN A 70 -4.48 -17.13 2.22
N GLY A 71 -4.66 -18.42 2.02
CA GLY A 71 -3.93 -19.46 2.76
C GLY A 71 -2.41 -19.42 2.65
N THR A 72 -1.84 -18.66 1.70
CA THR A 72 -0.38 -18.49 1.50
C THR A 72 0.13 -17.12 1.95
N TYR A 73 -0.67 -16.31 2.61
CA TYR A 73 -0.35 -14.92 2.98
C TYR A 73 0.98 -14.75 3.73
N LYS A 74 1.44 -15.75 4.48
CA LYS A 74 2.73 -15.69 5.20
C LYS A 74 3.91 -15.59 4.26
N HIS A 75 3.83 -16.21 3.08
CA HIS A 75 4.84 -16.07 2.04
C HIS A 75 4.85 -14.64 1.48
N GLU A 76 3.69 -14.07 1.24
CA GLU A 76 3.56 -12.67 0.84
C GLU A 76 4.19 -11.71 1.87
N LEU A 77 3.90 -11.91 3.16
CA LEU A 77 4.48 -11.09 4.23
C LEU A 77 6.01 -11.21 4.33
N GLN A 78 6.57 -12.40 4.05
CA GLN A 78 8.03 -12.58 3.97
C GLN A 78 8.62 -11.76 2.82
N GLU A 79 7.96 -11.75 1.66
CA GLU A 79 8.38 -10.94 0.51
C GLU A 79 8.32 -9.44 0.83
N ILE A 80 7.24 -8.95 1.44
CA ILE A 80 7.13 -7.55 1.89
C ILE A 80 8.29 -7.18 2.84
N SER A 81 8.57 -8.05 3.82
CA SER A 81 9.68 -7.85 4.75
C SER A 81 11.04 -7.82 4.05
N ARG A 82 11.26 -8.70 3.06
CA ARG A 82 12.46 -8.74 2.24
C ARG A 82 12.62 -7.46 1.44
N GLN A 83 11.56 -6.99 0.81
CA GLN A 83 11.55 -5.75 0.02
C GLN A 83 11.93 -4.54 0.87
N LEU A 84 11.36 -4.38 2.06
CA LEU A 84 11.72 -3.29 2.98
C LEU A 84 13.18 -3.34 3.45
N LYS A 85 13.73 -4.54 3.60
CA LYS A 85 15.13 -4.73 4.00
C LYS A 85 16.12 -4.39 2.88
N GLU A 86 15.76 -4.69 1.64
CA GLU A 86 16.65 -4.56 0.47
C GLU A 86 16.54 -3.21 -0.25
N ASN A 87 15.44 -2.47 -0.05
CA ASN A 87 15.14 -1.24 -0.76
C ASN A 87 14.71 -0.12 0.19
N GLU A 88 15.45 0.96 0.20
CA GLU A 88 15.13 2.19 0.96
C GLU A 88 14.20 3.16 0.19
N THR A 89 13.65 2.75 -0.95
CA THR A 89 12.86 3.62 -1.82
C THR A 89 11.40 3.76 -1.39
N TYR A 90 10.89 2.84 -0.59
CA TYR A 90 9.51 2.85 -0.14
C TYR A 90 9.22 3.99 0.84
N VAL A 91 8.14 4.72 0.60
CA VAL A 91 7.74 5.90 1.40
C VAL A 91 6.67 5.58 2.44
N ALA A 92 6.02 4.43 2.35
CA ALA A 92 5.02 3.96 3.30
C ALA A 92 4.88 2.44 3.23
N VAL A 93 4.24 1.84 4.24
CA VAL A 93 3.72 0.49 4.20
C VAL A 93 2.24 0.56 3.80
N GLY A 94 1.94 0.09 2.61
CA GLY A 94 0.61 0.19 2.01
C GLY A 94 0.51 -0.46 0.61
N GLU A 95 -0.67 -0.89 0.26
CA GLU A 95 -1.94 -0.76 0.96
C GLU A 95 -2.14 -1.93 1.92
N VAL A 96 -2.54 -1.65 3.15
CA VAL A 96 -2.72 -2.65 4.21
C VAL A 96 -4.07 -2.45 4.90
N GLY A 97 -4.54 -3.41 5.64
CA GLY A 97 -5.82 -3.25 6.37
C GLY A 97 -6.73 -4.45 6.22
N MET A 98 -8.02 -4.19 6.06
CA MET A 98 -9.03 -5.26 6.01
C MET A 98 -10.16 -4.95 5.03
N ASP A 99 -10.58 -5.99 4.29
CA ASP A 99 -11.72 -5.97 3.38
C ASP A 99 -12.63 -7.18 3.68
N LEU A 100 -13.83 -6.92 4.17
CA LEU A 100 -14.81 -7.95 4.50
C LEU A 100 -16.04 -7.88 3.58
N TYR A 101 -15.96 -7.08 2.52
CA TYR A 101 -17.05 -6.94 1.56
C TYR A 101 -17.13 -8.14 0.61
N TRP A 102 -15.99 -8.57 0.07
CA TRP A 102 -15.95 -9.64 -0.94
C TRP A 102 -15.92 -11.02 -0.31
N ASP A 103 -15.08 -11.21 0.71
CA ASP A 103 -14.89 -12.50 1.36
C ASP A 103 -14.47 -12.31 2.82
N GLN A 104 -15.05 -13.11 3.72
CA GLN A 104 -14.76 -13.10 5.15
C GLN A 104 -14.03 -14.37 5.60
N THR A 105 -13.71 -15.27 4.67
CA THR A 105 -13.09 -16.57 4.96
C THR A 105 -11.74 -16.40 5.67
N PHE A 106 -10.96 -15.36 5.29
CA PHE A 106 -9.61 -15.11 5.79
C PHE A 106 -9.55 -13.94 6.77
N LEU A 107 -10.61 -13.74 7.59
CA LEU A 107 -10.67 -12.64 8.55
C LEU A 107 -9.49 -12.66 9.54
N ASP A 108 -9.19 -13.82 10.13
CA ASP A 108 -8.12 -13.94 11.12
C ASP A 108 -6.74 -13.72 10.48
N GLU A 109 -6.55 -14.22 9.25
CA GLU A 109 -5.34 -14.00 8.46
C GLU A 109 -5.17 -12.53 8.06
N GLN A 110 -6.26 -11.82 7.73
CA GLN A 110 -6.21 -10.38 7.47
C GLN A 110 -5.79 -9.61 8.73
N ILE A 111 -6.31 -9.98 9.91
CA ILE A 111 -5.91 -9.38 11.18
C ILE A 111 -4.41 -9.62 11.45
N GLU A 112 -3.93 -10.87 11.29
CA GLU A 112 -2.52 -11.20 11.46
C GLU A 112 -1.63 -10.44 10.46
N ALA A 113 -2.02 -10.40 9.19
CA ALA A 113 -1.29 -9.70 8.15
C ALA A 113 -1.22 -8.19 8.41
N PHE A 114 -2.33 -7.59 8.87
CA PHE A 114 -2.37 -6.17 9.21
C PHE A 114 -1.44 -5.85 10.38
N LYS A 115 -1.48 -6.63 11.47
CA LYS A 115 -0.58 -6.47 12.62
C LYS A 115 0.89 -6.59 12.22
N PHE A 116 1.23 -7.62 11.47
CA PHE A 116 2.59 -7.82 11.00
C PHE A 116 3.12 -6.63 10.20
N GLN A 117 2.30 -6.06 9.33
CA GLN A 117 2.66 -4.90 8.51
C GLN A 117 2.74 -3.61 9.32
N ILE A 118 1.96 -3.46 10.38
CA ILE A 118 2.11 -2.36 11.35
C ILE A 118 3.49 -2.47 12.05
N GLU A 119 3.89 -3.67 12.48
CA GLU A 119 5.21 -3.87 13.10
C GLU A 119 6.35 -3.52 12.14
N LEU A 120 6.23 -3.89 10.86
CA LEU A 120 7.20 -3.46 9.85
C LEU A 120 7.23 -1.93 9.70
N ALA A 121 6.08 -1.29 9.64
CA ALA A 121 6.00 0.17 9.55
C ALA A 121 6.68 0.86 10.74
N LEU A 122 6.47 0.36 11.94
CA LEU A 122 7.15 0.85 13.14
C LEU A 122 8.66 0.62 13.08
N GLN A 123 9.09 -0.59 12.68
CA GLN A 123 10.50 -0.95 12.57
C GLN A 123 11.27 -0.05 11.59
N TYR A 124 10.65 0.28 10.45
CA TYR A 124 11.26 1.11 9.41
C TYR A 124 10.90 2.60 9.52
N ASN A 125 10.14 2.99 10.56
CA ASN A 125 9.66 4.36 10.79
C ASN A 125 8.92 4.93 9.55
N LEU A 126 8.08 4.10 8.94
CA LEU A 126 7.25 4.44 7.79
C LEU A 126 5.78 4.62 8.23
N PRO A 127 5.01 5.50 7.58
CA PRO A 127 3.57 5.54 7.80
C PRO A 127 2.88 4.34 7.15
N ILE A 128 1.65 4.03 7.60
CA ILE A 128 0.78 3.04 6.96
C ILE A 128 -0.32 3.72 6.13
N VAL A 129 -0.71 3.08 5.02
CA VAL A 129 -1.87 3.48 4.21
C VAL A 129 -2.92 2.39 4.31
N ILE A 130 -4.06 2.71 4.92
CA ILE A 130 -5.05 1.74 5.38
C ILE A 130 -6.22 1.66 4.41
N HIS A 131 -6.45 0.45 3.89
CA HIS A 131 -7.68 0.02 3.25
C HIS A 131 -8.70 -0.40 4.31
N CYS A 132 -9.91 0.10 4.20
CA CYS A 132 -11.00 -0.24 5.11
C CYS A 132 -12.31 -0.40 4.35
N ARG A 133 -12.79 -1.64 4.20
CA ARG A 133 -14.09 -1.90 3.59
C ARG A 133 -14.87 -2.91 4.42
N ASP A 134 -16.02 -2.49 4.98
CA ASP A 134 -16.85 -3.26 5.89
C ASP A 134 -16.11 -3.85 7.12
N ALA A 135 -14.97 -3.23 7.52
CA ALA A 135 -14.04 -3.78 8.49
C ALA A 135 -13.60 -2.79 9.59
N PHE A 136 -14.19 -1.60 9.67
CA PHE A 136 -13.72 -0.53 10.56
C PHE A 136 -13.57 -0.96 12.03
N SER A 137 -14.53 -1.72 12.56
CA SER A 137 -14.49 -2.16 13.96
C SER A 137 -13.30 -3.07 14.27
N TYR A 138 -12.87 -3.88 13.31
CA TYR A 138 -11.70 -4.76 13.44
C TYR A 138 -10.41 -3.96 13.34
N ILE A 139 -10.31 -3.09 12.33
CA ILE A 139 -9.15 -2.20 12.17
C ILE A 139 -8.97 -1.33 13.41
N TYR A 140 -10.05 -0.73 13.94
CA TYR A 140 -10.00 0.07 15.14
C TYR A 140 -9.49 -0.72 16.35
N LYS A 141 -9.95 -1.96 16.55
CA LYS A 141 -9.46 -2.82 17.63
C LYS A 141 -7.96 -3.09 17.50
N VAL A 142 -7.48 -3.40 16.29
CA VAL A 142 -6.04 -3.62 16.05
C VAL A 142 -5.25 -2.34 16.34
N LEU A 143 -5.68 -1.19 15.82
CA LEU A 143 -4.96 0.08 16.03
C LEU A 143 -4.90 0.48 17.51
N LYS A 144 -5.91 0.13 18.31
CA LYS A 144 -5.91 0.35 19.76
C LYS A 144 -4.76 -0.40 20.48
N GLU A 145 -4.29 -1.53 19.96
CA GLU A 145 -3.15 -2.25 20.54
C GLU A 145 -1.84 -1.47 20.38
N TYR A 146 -1.80 -0.51 19.45
CA TYR A 146 -0.63 0.34 19.16
C TYR A 146 -0.79 1.78 19.69
N GLU A 147 -1.80 2.03 20.53
CA GLU A 147 -2.01 3.35 21.14
C GLU A 147 -0.78 3.76 21.97
N GLY A 148 -0.28 4.98 21.77
CA GLY A 148 0.94 5.49 22.40
C GLY A 148 2.26 5.10 21.68
N SER A 149 2.21 4.30 20.62
CA SER A 149 3.36 4.06 19.76
C SER A 149 3.66 5.26 18.85
N SER A 150 4.74 5.17 18.07
CA SER A 150 5.07 6.16 17.04
C SER A 150 4.36 5.92 15.69
N LEU A 151 3.40 4.99 15.63
CA LEU A 151 2.65 4.66 14.43
C LEU A 151 1.95 5.89 13.84
N LYS A 152 2.10 6.08 12.53
CA LYS A 152 1.44 7.13 11.75
C LYS A 152 0.77 6.49 10.55
N GLY A 153 -0.30 7.08 10.06
CA GLY A 153 -0.93 6.58 8.85
C GLY A 153 -2.14 7.40 8.42
N ILE A 154 -2.70 6.97 7.30
CA ILE A 154 -3.92 7.54 6.74
C ILE A 154 -4.88 6.41 6.36
N PHE A 155 -6.17 6.68 6.44
CA PHE A 155 -7.19 5.85 5.81
C PHE A 155 -7.35 6.29 4.35
N HIS A 156 -7.29 5.32 3.44
CA HIS A 156 -7.59 5.55 2.04
C HIS A 156 -9.09 5.40 1.78
N SER A 157 -9.65 6.33 0.98
CA SER A 157 -11.05 6.28 0.53
C SER A 157 -12.08 6.06 1.67
N PHE A 158 -11.87 6.73 2.80
CA PHE A 158 -12.70 6.62 4.00
C PHE A 158 -13.83 7.66 3.99
#